data_b04ea9477096874586d9b9bc7c8687ed
#
_entry.id   b04ea9477096874586d9b9bc7c8687ed
#
_cell.length_a   1.000
_cell.length_b   1.000
_cell.length_c   1.000
_cell.angle_alpha   90.00
_cell.angle_beta   90.00
_cell.angle_gamma   90.00
#
_symmetry.space_group_name_H-M   'P 1'
#
loop_
_entity.id
_entity.type
_entity.pdbx_description
1 polymer ?
#
loop_
_entity_poly.entity_id
_entity_poly.type
_entity_poly.pdbx_seq_one_letter_code
_entity_poly.pdbx_strand_id
1 'polypeptide(L)'
;ATALAPVLEPEGRALLDSLAGYREADALAVSSRLRAAGHPPERVAAALTQAALRSRAEARLGPEARRMLFTRDGLEQATRPLVASLHADRLAAAGARRVADLGCGLGLDARAFADRGLDVVAVERDAVVAAAAEVNLAGHRGAHVVHGDAVAWARAHVPAEADAVWLDPARRQVGGG
;
A
#
# COMPACT_ATOMS: atom_id res chain seq x y z
N ALA A 1 0.15 8.65 -11.94
CA ALA A 1 1.30 8.82 -11.04
C ALA A 1 1.14 10.05 -10.12
N THR A 2 0.54 11.12 -10.58
CA THR A 2 0.52 12.43 -9.90
C THR A 2 -0.45 12.54 -8.71
N ALA A 3 -1.40 11.63 -8.58
CA ALA A 3 -2.52 11.78 -7.63
C ALA A 3 -2.18 11.48 -6.16
N LEU A 4 -1.10 10.76 -5.87
CA LEU A 4 -0.71 10.39 -4.50
C LEU A 4 0.32 11.36 -3.87
N ALA A 5 1.18 11.99 -4.66
CA ALA A 5 2.25 12.84 -4.17
C ALA A 5 1.80 13.86 -3.10
N PRO A 6 0.67 14.61 -3.27
CA PRO A 6 0.27 15.60 -2.28
C PRO A 6 -0.12 15.03 -0.90
N VAL A 7 -0.49 13.74 -0.80
CA VAL A 7 -0.82 13.09 0.47
C VAL A 7 0.33 12.28 1.07
N LEU A 8 1.47 12.20 0.38
CA LEU A 8 2.71 11.70 0.95
C LEU A 8 3.39 12.75 1.85
N GLU A 9 3.12 14.02 1.62
CA GLU A 9 3.59 15.13 2.45
C GLU A 9 2.83 15.20 3.79
N PRO A 10 3.46 15.71 4.88
CA PRO A 10 2.84 15.80 6.20
C PRO A 10 1.51 16.54 6.22
N GLU A 11 1.42 17.71 5.53
CA GLU A 11 0.20 18.50 5.48
C GLU A 11 -0.93 17.80 4.71
N GLY A 12 -0.58 17.09 3.63
CA GLY A 12 -1.55 16.31 2.86
C GLY A 12 -2.05 15.10 3.64
N ARG A 13 -1.17 14.49 4.43
CA ARG A 13 -1.51 13.42 5.35
C ARG A 13 -2.47 13.89 6.43
N ALA A 14 -2.15 15.00 7.08
CA ALA A 14 -3.00 15.62 8.10
C ALA A 14 -4.38 15.98 7.53
N LEU A 15 -4.42 16.53 6.31
CA LEU A 15 -5.67 16.83 5.63
C LEU A 15 -6.49 15.55 5.38
N LEU A 16 -5.87 14.49 4.87
CA LEU A 16 -6.54 13.21 4.63
C LEU A 16 -7.08 12.61 5.95
N ASP A 17 -6.33 12.67 7.03
CA ASP A 17 -6.74 12.14 8.33
C ASP A 17 -7.90 12.94 8.94
N SER A 18 -8.02 14.24 8.63
CA SER A 18 -9.16 15.08 9.02
C SER A 18 -10.47 14.70 8.29
N LEU A 19 -10.39 13.89 7.24
CA LEU A 19 -11.53 13.40 6.46
C LEU A 19 -12.08 12.05 6.96
N ALA A 20 -11.81 11.69 8.21
CA ALA A 20 -12.41 10.50 8.83
C ALA A 20 -13.95 10.56 8.73
N GLY A 21 -14.56 9.49 8.21
CA GLY A 21 -16.02 9.44 7.99
C GLY A 21 -16.51 10.17 6.72
N TYR A 22 -15.59 10.59 5.84
CA TYR A 22 -15.94 11.17 4.55
C TYR A 22 -16.86 10.25 3.73
N ARG A 23 -17.90 10.84 3.15
CA ARG A 23 -18.82 10.17 2.21
C ARG A 23 -18.69 10.80 0.83
N GLU A 24 -18.68 10.00 -0.20
CA GLU A 24 -18.50 10.44 -1.58
C GLU A 24 -19.64 11.40 -2.03
N ALA A 25 -20.84 11.25 -1.45
CA ALA A 25 -21.96 12.15 -1.68
C ALA A 25 -21.69 13.60 -1.23
N ASP A 26 -20.78 13.81 -0.28
CA ASP A 26 -20.45 15.12 0.27
C ASP A 26 -19.26 15.79 -0.45
N ALA A 27 -18.72 15.15 -1.51
CA ALA A 27 -17.46 15.53 -2.17
C ALA A 27 -17.41 17.01 -2.58
N LEU A 28 -18.48 17.52 -3.19
CA LEU A 28 -18.51 18.92 -3.66
C LEU A 28 -18.46 19.91 -2.50
N ALA A 29 -19.28 19.69 -1.46
CA ALA A 29 -19.33 20.57 -0.29
C ALA A 29 -18.01 20.56 0.48
N VAL A 30 -17.42 19.36 0.68
CA VAL A 30 -16.13 19.21 1.34
C VAL A 30 -15.01 19.86 0.53
N SER A 31 -14.98 19.66 -0.79
CA SER A 31 -13.99 20.29 -1.68
C SER A 31 -14.07 21.81 -1.61
N SER A 32 -15.26 22.39 -1.69
CA SER A 32 -15.45 23.85 -1.62
C SER A 32 -15.01 24.42 -0.27
N ARG A 33 -15.35 23.77 0.84
CA ARG A 33 -14.94 24.16 2.18
C ARG A 33 -13.42 24.14 2.35
N LEU A 34 -12.75 23.06 1.89
CA LEU A 34 -11.30 22.93 2.03
C LEU A 34 -10.55 23.97 1.18
N ARG A 35 -11.02 24.25 -0.03
CA ARG A 35 -10.45 25.31 -0.87
C ARG A 35 -10.65 26.71 -0.25
N ALA A 36 -11.82 26.97 0.32
CA ALA A 36 -12.09 28.22 1.04
C ALA A 36 -11.19 28.37 2.29
N ALA A 37 -10.79 27.26 2.90
CA ALA A 37 -9.82 27.22 3.99
C ALA A 37 -8.35 27.39 3.54
N GLY A 38 -8.10 27.57 2.23
CA GLY A 38 -6.77 27.84 1.68
C GLY A 38 -5.96 26.62 1.30
N HIS A 39 -6.54 25.43 1.32
CA HIS A 39 -5.82 24.22 0.85
C HIS A 39 -5.65 24.24 -0.68
N PRO A 40 -4.46 23.90 -1.20
CA PRO A 40 -4.22 23.80 -2.63
C PRO A 40 -5.15 22.80 -3.32
N PRO A 41 -5.68 23.12 -4.52
CA PRO A 41 -6.65 22.27 -5.22
C PRO A 41 -6.17 20.83 -5.44
N GLU A 42 -4.90 20.64 -5.77
CA GLU A 42 -4.28 19.32 -5.99
C GLU A 42 -4.23 18.50 -4.68
N ARG A 43 -3.94 19.14 -3.54
CA ARG A 43 -3.95 18.48 -2.22
C ARG A 43 -5.37 18.07 -1.82
N VAL A 44 -6.35 18.94 -2.06
CA VAL A 44 -7.76 18.64 -1.81
C VAL A 44 -8.22 17.45 -2.67
N ALA A 45 -7.91 17.46 -3.97
CA ALA A 45 -8.29 16.38 -4.87
C ALA A 45 -7.65 15.04 -4.47
N ALA A 46 -6.36 15.05 -4.11
CA ALA A 46 -5.65 13.87 -3.64
C ALA A 46 -6.25 13.33 -2.33
N ALA A 47 -6.50 14.20 -1.34
CA ALA A 47 -7.08 13.81 -0.06
C ALA A 47 -8.49 13.22 -0.22
N LEU A 48 -9.36 13.83 -1.02
CA LEU A 48 -10.70 13.30 -1.29
C LEU A 48 -10.67 11.96 -2.02
N THR A 49 -9.75 11.81 -2.99
CA THR A 49 -9.57 10.53 -3.69
C THR A 49 -9.13 9.44 -2.71
N GLN A 50 -8.18 9.72 -1.85
CA GLN A 50 -7.73 8.76 -0.85
C GLN A 50 -8.79 8.45 0.21
N ALA A 51 -9.56 9.44 0.64
CA ALA A 51 -10.67 9.23 1.57
C ALA A 51 -11.74 8.29 0.97
N ALA A 52 -12.08 8.46 -0.31
CA ALA A 52 -12.98 7.56 -1.03
C ALA A 52 -12.40 6.14 -1.15
N LEU A 53 -11.10 5.99 -1.48
CA LEU A 53 -10.44 4.70 -1.58
C LEU A 53 -10.36 4.01 -0.21
N ARG A 54 -10.04 4.73 0.87
CA ARG A 54 -10.05 4.22 2.26
C ARG A 54 -11.43 3.69 2.66
N SER A 55 -12.50 4.43 2.33
CA SER A 55 -13.88 4.01 2.61
C SER A 55 -14.25 2.70 1.89
N ARG A 56 -13.88 2.57 0.61
CA ARG A 56 -14.08 1.33 -0.17
C ARG A 56 -13.23 0.18 0.35
N ALA A 57 -11.98 0.47 0.72
CA ALA A 57 -11.04 -0.50 1.23
C ALA A 57 -11.48 -1.08 2.57
N GLU A 58 -12.08 -0.28 3.44
CA GLU A 58 -12.51 -0.72 4.77
C GLU A 58 -13.48 -1.91 4.74
N ALA A 59 -14.40 -1.92 3.80
CA ALA A 59 -15.35 -3.03 3.64
C ALA A 59 -14.66 -4.36 3.26
N ARG A 60 -13.48 -4.30 2.63
CA ARG A 60 -12.73 -5.46 2.13
C ARG A 60 -11.56 -5.86 3.02
N LEU A 61 -10.85 -4.86 3.56
CA LEU A 61 -9.59 -5.01 4.28
C LEU A 61 -9.72 -4.76 5.79
N GLY A 62 -10.89 -4.31 6.25
CA GLY A 62 -11.13 -4.01 7.65
C GLY A 62 -10.67 -2.60 8.06
N PRO A 63 -10.75 -2.27 9.36
CA PRO A 63 -10.57 -0.91 9.88
C PRO A 63 -9.17 -0.33 9.67
N GLU A 64 -8.16 -1.18 9.51
CA GLU A 64 -6.77 -0.76 9.25
C GLU A 64 -6.63 0.01 7.93
N ALA A 65 -7.52 -0.23 6.96
CA ALA A 65 -7.56 0.49 5.69
C ALA A 65 -7.68 2.01 5.86
N ARG A 66 -8.23 2.48 6.99
CA ARG A 66 -8.34 3.91 7.30
C ARG A 66 -7.00 4.64 7.42
N ARG A 67 -5.91 3.91 7.65
CA ARG A 67 -4.56 4.45 7.79
C ARG A 67 -3.68 4.23 6.57
N MET A 68 -4.16 3.43 5.64
CA MET A 68 -3.41 3.03 4.44
C MET A 68 -3.58 4.03 3.30
N LEU A 69 -2.67 3.95 2.33
CA LEU A 69 -2.77 4.62 1.04
C LEU A 69 -3.01 3.60 -0.07
N PHE A 70 -3.80 3.99 -1.06
CA PHE A 70 -4.21 3.11 -2.13
C PHE A 70 -4.04 3.76 -3.50
N THR A 71 -3.67 2.97 -4.49
CA THR A 71 -4.02 3.22 -5.88
C THR A 71 -5.31 2.47 -6.21
N ARG A 72 -6.04 2.87 -7.26
CA ARG A 72 -7.26 2.16 -7.68
C ARG A 72 -6.95 0.70 -8.00
N ASP A 73 -5.99 0.50 -8.89
CA ASP A 73 -5.59 -0.84 -9.34
C ASP A 73 -5.01 -1.66 -8.18
N GLY A 74 -4.19 -1.04 -7.31
CA GLY A 74 -3.65 -1.69 -6.13
C GLY A 74 -4.73 -2.14 -5.15
N LEU A 75 -5.81 -1.35 -4.95
CA LEU A 75 -6.93 -1.77 -4.12
C LEU A 75 -7.70 -2.95 -4.72
N GLU A 76 -7.91 -2.95 -6.04
CA GLU A 76 -8.61 -4.05 -6.73
C GLU A 76 -7.84 -5.37 -6.63
N GLN A 77 -6.50 -5.31 -6.67
CA GLN A 77 -5.61 -6.45 -6.61
C GLN A 77 -5.16 -6.81 -5.17
N ALA A 78 -5.52 -5.99 -4.19
CA ALA A 78 -5.09 -6.15 -2.81
C ALA A 78 -5.50 -7.52 -2.23
N THR A 79 -4.55 -8.23 -1.66
CA THR A 79 -4.77 -9.49 -0.94
C THR A 79 -5.68 -9.25 0.26
N ARG A 80 -6.67 -10.11 0.45
CA ARG A 80 -7.54 -10.02 1.62
C ARG A 80 -6.77 -10.40 2.89
N PRO A 81 -7.03 -9.75 4.04
CA PRO A 81 -6.26 -9.99 5.27
C PRO A 81 -6.16 -11.45 5.70
N LEU A 82 -7.27 -12.19 5.60
CA LEU A 82 -7.27 -13.63 5.92
C LEU A 82 -6.32 -14.41 5.00
N VAL A 83 -6.31 -14.09 3.70
CA VAL A 83 -5.44 -14.75 2.72
C VAL A 83 -3.98 -14.40 2.99
N ALA A 84 -3.67 -13.11 3.22
CA ALA A 84 -2.32 -12.67 3.57
C ALA A 84 -1.82 -13.33 4.87
N SER A 85 -2.70 -13.50 5.88
CA SER A 85 -2.37 -14.24 7.10
C SER A 85 -2.03 -15.70 6.83
N LEU A 86 -2.79 -16.38 5.95
CA LEU A 86 -2.49 -17.76 5.55
C LEU A 86 -1.16 -17.89 4.81
N HIS A 87 -0.81 -16.90 3.99
CA HIS A 87 0.50 -16.84 3.33
C HIS A 87 1.61 -16.70 4.37
N ALA A 88 1.45 -15.80 5.35
CA ALA A 88 2.40 -15.62 6.44
C ALA A 88 2.56 -16.89 7.28
N ASP A 89 1.47 -17.58 7.61
CA ASP A 89 1.50 -18.84 8.34
C ASP A 89 2.29 -19.92 7.60
N ARG A 90 2.12 -20.02 6.29
CA ARG A 90 2.86 -20.99 5.47
C ARG A 90 4.36 -20.73 5.46
N LEU A 91 4.76 -19.46 5.32
CA LEU A 91 6.18 -19.09 5.34
C LEU A 91 6.80 -19.36 6.72
N ALA A 92 6.13 -18.96 7.79
CA ALA A 92 6.58 -19.21 9.16
C ALA A 92 6.67 -20.71 9.47
N ALA A 93 5.68 -21.51 9.05
CA ALA A 93 5.69 -22.98 9.23
C ALA A 93 6.80 -23.66 8.42
N ALA A 94 7.20 -23.08 7.29
CA ALA A 94 8.35 -23.55 6.50
C ALA A 94 9.70 -23.14 7.11
N GLY A 95 9.72 -22.39 8.23
CA GLY A 95 10.92 -21.97 8.90
C GLY A 95 11.56 -20.69 8.33
N ALA A 96 10.85 -19.97 7.47
CA ALA A 96 11.34 -18.69 6.94
C ALA A 96 11.51 -17.67 8.07
N ARG A 97 12.55 -16.86 7.97
CA ARG A 97 12.82 -15.72 8.87
C ARG A 97 12.93 -14.41 8.12
N ARG A 98 13.47 -14.45 6.91
CA ARG A 98 13.69 -13.29 6.04
C ARG A 98 13.02 -13.54 4.70
N VAL A 99 12.03 -12.73 4.38
CA VAL A 99 11.20 -12.88 3.18
C VAL A 99 11.42 -11.72 2.23
N ALA A 100 11.66 -12.03 0.96
CA ALA A 100 11.60 -11.06 -0.11
C ALA A 100 10.21 -11.13 -0.76
N ASP A 101 9.40 -10.09 -0.60
CA ASP A 101 8.12 -9.91 -1.29
C ASP A 101 8.38 -9.16 -2.61
N LEU A 102 8.43 -9.91 -3.71
CA LEU A 102 8.84 -9.43 -5.02
C LEU A 102 7.63 -9.03 -5.87
N GLY A 103 7.40 -7.73 -5.98
CA GLY A 103 6.19 -7.15 -6.55
C GLY A 103 5.12 -6.92 -5.50
N CYS A 104 5.53 -6.35 -4.36
CA CYS A 104 4.70 -6.25 -3.16
C CYS A 104 3.42 -5.41 -3.32
N GLY A 105 3.31 -4.62 -4.40
CA GLY A 105 2.17 -3.73 -4.60
C GLY A 105 2.01 -2.77 -3.43
N LEU A 106 0.82 -2.77 -2.81
CA LEU A 106 0.53 -1.92 -1.64
C LEU A 106 1.08 -2.47 -0.31
N GLY A 107 1.77 -3.62 -0.33
CA GLY A 107 2.44 -4.20 0.81
C GLY A 107 1.53 -4.98 1.78
N LEU A 108 0.38 -5.51 1.32
CA LEU A 108 -0.53 -6.21 2.23
C LEU A 108 -0.01 -7.57 2.69
N ASP A 109 0.61 -8.34 1.80
CA ASP A 109 1.27 -9.60 2.16
C ASP A 109 2.51 -9.32 3.01
N ALA A 110 3.37 -8.35 2.61
CA ALA A 110 4.53 -7.91 3.37
C ALA A 110 4.16 -7.50 4.81
N ARG A 111 3.05 -6.81 4.99
CA ARG A 111 2.49 -6.46 6.29
C ARG A 111 2.17 -7.70 7.12
N ALA A 112 1.46 -8.67 6.54
CA ALA A 112 1.09 -9.90 7.22
C ALA A 112 2.32 -10.73 7.61
N PHE A 113 3.37 -10.73 6.78
CA PHE A 113 4.64 -11.38 7.09
C PHE A 113 5.33 -10.72 8.28
N ALA A 114 5.41 -9.39 8.30
CA ALA A 114 5.99 -8.63 9.41
C ALA A 114 5.19 -8.80 10.71
N ASP A 115 3.87 -8.87 10.64
CA ASP A 115 2.99 -9.14 11.80
C ASP A 115 3.22 -10.53 12.41
N ARG A 116 3.77 -11.47 11.62
CA ARG A 116 4.23 -12.80 12.09
C ARG A 116 5.67 -12.81 12.58
N GLY A 117 6.32 -11.65 12.63
CA GLY A 117 7.69 -11.51 13.11
C GLY A 117 8.75 -11.92 12.09
N LEU A 118 8.40 -11.96 10.79
CA LEU A 118 9.35 -12.17 9.71
C LEU A 118 10.00 -10.82 9.34
N ASP A 119 11.28 -10.84 9.00
CA ASP A 119 11.95 -9.70 8.39
C ASP A 119 11.60 -9.67 6.89
N VAL A 120 11.13 -8.53 6.39
CA VAL A 120 10.57 -8.43 5.04
C VAL A 120 11.26 -7.33 4.24
N VAL A 121 11.75 -7.70 3.07
CA VAL A 121 12.12 -6.76 2.01
C VAL A 121 11.02 -6.76 0.96
N ALA A 122 10.26 -5.68 0.87
CA ALA A 122 9.15 -5.53 -0.06
C ALA A 122 9.62 -4.74 -1.29
N VAL A 123 9.71 -5.39 -2.45
CA VAL A 123 10.24 -4.77 -3.68
C VAL A 123 9.10 -4.39 -4.61
N GLU A 124 9.04 -3.12 -5.01
CA GLU A 124 8.03 -2.63 -5.95
C GLU A 124 8.65 -1.73 -7.01
N ARG A 125 8.25 -1.96 -8.25
CA ARG A 125 8.80 -1.27 -9.43
C ARG A 125 8.19 0.10 -9.67
N ASP A 126 6.90 0.26 -9.41
CA ASP A 126 6.22 1.54 -9.58
C ASP A 126 6.51 2.44 -8.38
N ALA A 127 7.14 3.59 -8.63
CA ALA A 127 7.56 4.52 -7.58
C ALA A 127 6.40 5.05 -6.73
N VAL A 128 5.20 5.20 -7.32
CA VAL A 128 4.02 5.69 -6.60
C VAL A 128 3.45 4.61 -5.69
N VAL A 129 3.42 3.37 -6.19
CA VAL A 129 2.96 2.21 -5.42
C VAL A 129 3.96 1.90 -4.31
N ALA A 130 5.27 1.96 -4.57
CA ALA A 130 6.32 1.79 -3.56
C ALA A 130 6.18 2.82 -2.42
N ALA A 131 5.98 4.10 -2.76
CA ALA A 131 5.76 5.15 -1.75
C ALA A 131 4.48 4.93 -0.93
N ALA A 132 3.41 4.39 -1.54
CA ALA A 132 2.22 3.98 -0.79
C ALA A 132 2.52 2.80 0.13
N ALA A 133 3.28 1.80 -0.34
CA ALA A 133 3.69 0.65 0.46
C ALA A 133 4.56 1.06 1.66
N GLU A 134 5.48 2.00 1.50
CA GLU A 134 6.28 2.55 2.61
C GLU A 134 5.39 3.11 3.72
N VAL A 135 4.36 3.88 3.35
CA VAL A 135 3.38 4.38 4.32
C VAL A 135 2.61 3.25 4.99
N ASN A 136 2.17 2.28 4.21
CA ASN A 136 1.37 1.16 4.68
C ASN A 136 2.16 0.23 5.63
N LEU A 137 3.49 0.18 5.48
CA LEU A 137 4.39 -0.63 6.28
C LEU A 137 5.08 0.14 7.43
N ALA A 138 4.92 1.47 7.51
CA ALA A 138 5.66 2.32 8.46
C ALA A 138 5.51 1.93 9.94
N GLY A 139 4.43 1.21 10.32
CA GLY A 139 4.20 0.71 11.67
C GLY A 139 4.68 -0.72 11.93
N HIS A 140 5.17 -1.42 10.90
CA HIS A 140 5.52 -2.84 10.97
C HIS A 140 7.03 -3.01 11.08
N ARG A 141 7.50 -3.37 12.29
CA ARG A 141 8.93 -3.62 12.54
C ARG A 141 9.41 -4.80 11.70
N GLY A 142 10.62 -4.68 11.15
CA GLY A 142 11.21 -5.71 10.29
C GLY A 142 10.79 -5.64 8.83
N ALA A 143 9.87 -4.75 8.43
CA ALA A 143 9.51 -4.53 7.03
C ALA A 143 10.10 -3.24 6.49
N HIS A 144 10.67 -3.30 5.29
CA HIS A 144 11.11 -2.12 4.55
C HIS A 144 10.81 -2.29 3.05
N VAL A 145 10.63 -1.17 2.37
CA VAL A 145 10.33 -1.14 0.93
C VAL A 145 11.58 -0.77 0.14
N VAL A 146 11.76 -1.45 -0.97
CA VAL A 146 12.77 -1.13 -1.98
C VAL A 146 12.07 -0.77 -3.28
N HIS A 147 12.22 0.46 -3.74
CA HIS A 147 11.79 0.84 -5.09
C HIS A 147 12.77 0.27 -6.11
N GLY A 148 12.34 -0.71 -6.89
CA GLY A 148 13.22 -1.37 -7.85
C GLY A 148 12.56 -2.52 -8.62
N ASP A 149 13.32 -3.05 -9.58
CA ASP A 149 12.91 -4.24 -10.32
C ASP A 149 13.13 -5.50 -9.47
N ALA A 150 12.07 -6.28 -9.30
CA ALA A 150 12.06 -7.48 -8.47
C ALA A 150 13.08 -8.56 -8.93
N VAL A 151 13.22 -8.72 -10.24
CA VAL A 151 14.15 -9.72 -10.82
C VAL A 151 15.61 -9.29 -10.61
N ALA A 152 15.90 -8.01 -10.85
CA ALA A 152 17.22 -7.44 -10.63
C ALA A 152 17.61 -7.54 -9.15
N TRP A 153 16.68 -7.17 -8.26
CA TRP A 153 16.90 -7.25 -6.82
C TRP A 153 17.16 -8.69 -6.37
N ALA A 154 16.31 -9.63 -6.78
CA ALA A 154 16.46 -11.03 -6.41
C ALA A 154 17.81 -11.63 -6.86
N ARG A 155 18.25 -11.33 -8.08
CA ARG A 155 19.55 -11.79 -8.60
C ARG A 155 20.73 -11.28 -7.79
N ALA A 156 20.63 -10.09 -7.24
CA ALA A 156 21.71 -9.47 -6.47
C ALA A 156 21.75 -9.90 -4.99
N HIS A 157 20.58 -10.23 -4.39
CA HIS A 157 20.44 -10.31 -2.94
C HIS A 157 20.00 -11.70 -2.42
N VAL A 158 19.34 -12.52 -3.24
CA VAL A 158 18.94 -13.89 -2.83
C VAL A 158 20.08 -14.88 -3.13
N PRO A 159 20.44 -15.81 -2.24
CA PRO A 159 19.87 -16.08 -0.91
C PRO A 159 20.50 -15.30 0.26
N ALA A 160 21.42 -14.39 -0.01
CA ALA A 160 22.18 -13.73 1.07
C ALA A 160 21.30 -12.93 2.04
N GLU A 161 20.27 -12.23 1.52
CA GLU A 161 19.41 -11.36 2.31
C GLU A 161 17.99 -11.92 2.57
N ALA A 162 17.59 -12.97 1.85
CA ALA A 162 16.31 -13.63 2.04
C ALA A 162 16.44 -15.14 1.98
N ASP A 163 15.77 -15.84 2.90
CA ASP A 163 15.68 -17.31 2.93
C ASP A 163 14.35 -17.82 2.34
N ALA A 164 13.42 -16.93 2.07
CA ALA A 164 12.19 -17.19 1.34
C ALA A 164 11.87 -16.06 0.36
N VAL A 165 11.21 -16.40 -0.73
CA VAL A 165 10.76 -15.46 -1.74
C VAL A 165 9.26 -15.63 -1.90
N TRP A 166 8.53 -14.52 -1.82
CA TRP A 166 7.11 -14.42 -2.14
C TRP A 166 6.93 -13.76 -3.50
N LEU A 167 6.15 -14.38 -4.36
CA LEU A 167 5.84 -13.90 -5.71
C LEU A 167 4.34 -13.98 -5.92
N ASP A 168 3.68 -12.83 -5.98
CA ASP A 168 2.30 -12.70 -6.43
C ASP A 168 2.22 -11.63 -7.53
N PRO A 169 2.65 -11.97 -8.76
CA PRO A 169 2.72 -10.99 -9.83
C PRO A 169 1.32 -10.50 -10.20
N ALA A 170 1.15 -9.18 -10.25
CA ALA A 170 -0.07 -8.53 -10.68
C ALA A 170 -0.57 -9.11 -12.01
N ARG A 171 -1.86 -9.43 -12.09
CA ARG A 171 -2.49 -9.90 -13.33
C ARG A 171 -2.35 -8.80 -14.39
N ARG A 172 -1.55 -9.05 -15.42
CA ARG A 172 -1.52 -8.15 -16.58
C ARG A 172 -2.90 -8.18 -17.23
N GLN A 173 -3.54 -7.04 -17.32
CA GLN A 173 -4.59 -6.89 -18.32
C GLN A 173 -3.87 -7.01 -19.67
N VAL A 174 -4.10 -8.13 -20.37
CA VAL A 174 -3.73 -8.24 -21.78
C VAL A 174 -4.60 -7.20 -22.47
N GLY A 175 -3.98 -6.09 -22.89
CA GLY A 175 -4.66 -5.06 -23.64
C GLY A 175 -5.30 -5.70 -24.84
N GLY A 176 -6.62 -5.66 -24.91
CA GLY A 176 -7.34 -5.96 -26.13
C GLY A 176 -6.87 -4.97 -27.19
N GLY A 177 -6.30 -5.51 -28.27
CA GLY A 177 -6.01 -4.78 -29.49
C GLY A 177 -7.29 -4.31 -30.19
#